data_a194ecba06fc2c496e83de0a64f28dd7
#
_entry.id   a194ecba06fc2c496e83de0a64f28dd7
#
_cell.length_a   1.000
_cell.length_b   1.000
_cell.length_c   1.000
_cell.angle_alpha   90.00
_cell.angle_beta   90.00
_cell.angle_gamma   90.00
#
_symmetry.space_group_name_H-M   'P 1'
#
loop_
_entity.id
_entity.type
_entity.pdbx_description
1 polymer ?
#
loop_
_entity_poly.entity_id
_entity_poly.type
_entity_poly.pdbx_seq_one_letter_code
_entity_poly.pdbx_strand_id
1 'polypeptide(L)'
;KGEFDKEVALELDRNHEYPFDILKKACGLGFIGIHYPEEYGGQGYGILENALIVEAFCRKDSGIGVCMSIANFSSEIILRFGNETQKKKYLIPITKGEAVSAGAFTEPDHGSDITSLQTTAVKDEKGYVINGVKTFISNGRIADFVIVLCQTNSEAIPPYRGQSTFIIDKGSKGFEVTELGDKMGIRMA
;
A
#
# COMPACT_ATOMS: atom_id res chain seq x y z
N LYS A 1 4.81 -8.32 -28.80
CA LYS A 1 3.95 -8.68 -27.66
C LYS A 1 4.66 -8.18 -26.42
N GLY A 2 4.00 -7.37 -25.61
CA GLY A 2 4.61 -6.77 -24.42
C GLY A 2 4.22 -7.53 -23.17
N GLU A 3 4.77 -7.13 -22.03
CA GLU A 3 4.51 -7.72 -20.71
C GLU A 3 3.02 -7.64 -20.28
N PHE A 4 2.27 -6.73 -20.86
CA PHE A 4 0.83 -6.57 -20.65
C PHE A 4 0.05 -7.30 -21.76
N ASP A 5 0.24 -8.61 -21.87
CA ASP A 5 -0.55 -9.44 -22.78
C ASP A 5 -1.96 -9.65 -22.21
N LYS A 6 -2.97 -9.48 -23.06
CA LYS A 6 -4.38 -9.57 -22.63
C LYS A 6 -4.74 -10.94 -22.05
N GLU A 7 -4.21 -12.01 -22.61
CA GLU A 7 -4.50 -13.37 -22.12
C GLU A 7 -3.91 -13.57 -20.71
N VAL A 8 -2.69 -13.09 -20.49
CA VAL A 8 -2.04 -13.10 -19.17
C VAL A 8 -2.85 -12.27 -18.16
N ALA A 9 -3.32 -11.08 -18.55
CA ALA A 9 -4.13 -10.24 -17.67
C ALA A 9 -5.45 -10.93 -17.28
N LEU A 10 -6.12 -11.58 -18.24
CA LEU A 10 -7.37 -12.31 -17.99
C LEU A 10 -7.16 -13.54 -17.10
N GLU A 11 -6.05 -14.24 -17.26
CA GLU A 11 -5.71 -15.40 -16.43
C GLU A 11 -5.45 -14.99 -14.99
N LEU A 12 -4.60 -13.98 -14.77
CA LEU A 12 -4.31 -13.42 -13.44
C LEU A 12 -5.58 -12.91 -12.75
N ASP A 13 -6.45 -12.20 -13.48
CA ASP A 13 -7.72 -11.68 -12.90
C ASP A 13 -8.67 -12.82 -12.51
N ARG A 14 -8.79 -13.88 -13.34
CA ARG A 14 -9.63 -15.05 -13.03
C ARG A 14 -9.13 -15.84 -11.83
N ASN A 15 -7.81 -15.94 -11.69
CA ASN A 15 -7.17 -16.68 -10.60
C ASN A 15 -7.00 -15.86 -9.33
N HIS A 16 -7.33 -14.55 -9.35
CA HIS A 16 -7.06 -13.61 -8.27
C HIS A 16 -5.57 -13.55 -7.89
N GLU A 17 -4.69 -13.67 -8.89
CA GLU A 17 -3.25 -13.70 -8.70
C GLU A 17 -2.63 -12.33 -8.96
N TYR A 18 -1.82 -11.87 -8.02
CA TYR A 18 -1.09 -10.61 -8.16
C TYR A 18 0.07 -10.76 -9.18
N PRO A 19 0.29 -9.80 -10.10
CA PRO A 19 1.28 -9.91 -11.18
C PRO A 19 2.72 -9.64 -10.69
N PHE A 20 3.25 -10.48 -9.77
CA PHE A 20 4.58 -10.28 -9.17
C PHE A 20 5.72 -10.24 -10.18
N ASP A 21 5.69 -11.07 -11.24
CA ASP A 21 6.74 -11.08 -12.27
C ASP A 21 6.78 -9.77 -13.05
N ILE A 22 5.60 -9.21 -13.34
CA ILE A 22 5.48 -7.91 -14.02
C ILE A 22 5.95 -6.80 -13.07
N LEU A 23 5.56 -6.84 -11.78
CA LEU A 23 6.05 -5.91 -10.78
C LEU A 23 7.58 -5.92 -10.70
N LYS A 24 8.19 -7.09 -10.60
CA LYS A 24 9.65 -7.23 -10.53
C LYS A 24 10.36 -6.63 -11.74
N LYS A 25 9.80 -6.84 -12.94
CA LYS A 25 10.31 -6.21 -14.17
C LYS A 25 10.14 -4.70 -14.14
N ALA A 26 8.99 -4.19 -13.71
CA ALA A 26 8.75 -2.75 -13.58
C ALA A 26 9.71 -2.09 -12.57
N CYS A 27 10.00 -2.76 -11.46
CA CYS A 27 11.01 -2.33 -10.49
C CYS A 27 12.41 -2.33 -11.10
N GLY A 28 12.80 -3.39 -11.82
CA GLY A 28 14.09 -3.46 -12.50
C GLY A 28 14.32 -2.38 -13.56
N LEU A 29 13.24 -1.81 -14.11
CA LEU A 29 13.25 -0.67 -15.02
C LEU A 29 13.14 0.69 -14.28
N GLY A 30 13.01 0.69 -12.95
CA GLY A 30 12.92 1.88 -12.12
C GLY A 30 11.58 2.61 -12.19
N PHE A 31 10.51 1.92 -12.59
CA PHE A 31 9.19 2.55 -12.71
C PHE A 31 8.41 2.61 -11.39
N ILE A 32 8.72 1.73 -10.44
CA ILE A 32 8.05 1.72 -9.13
C ILE A 32 8.87 2.58 -8.15
N GLY A 33 8.20 3.53 -7.49
CA GLY A 33 8.88 4.47 -6.61
C GLY A 33 9.82 5.43 -7.35
N ILE A 34 9.54 5.74 -8.63
CA ILE A 34 10.39 6.60 -9.48
C ILE A 34 10.69 7.97 -8.82
N HIS A 35 9.77 8.47 -8.01
CA HIS A 35 9.89 9.74 -7.29
C HIS A 35 10.62 9.64 -5.95
N TYR A 36 11.01 8.44 -5.52
CA TYR A 36 11.84 8.30 -4.33
C TYR A 36 13.27 8.78 -4.62
N PRO A 37 13.98 9.33 -3.63
CA PRO A 37 15.41 9.59 -3.73
C PRO A 37 16.19 8.33 -4.12
N GLU A 38 17.30 8.51 -4.83
CA GLU A 38 18.17 7.42 -5.30
C GLU A 38 18.68 6.54 -4.14
N GLU A 39 18.93 7.13 -2.98
CA GLU A 39 19.35 6.41 -1.77
C GLU A 39 18.34 5.36 -1.26
N TYR A 40 17.06 5.48 -1.67
CA TYR A 40 16.00 4.51 -1.39
C TYR A 40 15.61 3.68 -2.62
N GLY A 41 16.42 3.73 -3.68
CA GLY A 41 16.23 2.95 -4.90
C GLY A 41 15.29 3.57 -5.92
N GLY A 42 14.85 4.82 -5.72
CA GLY A 42 14.12 5.60 -6.72
C GLY A 42 15.06 6.25 -7.74
N GLN A 43 14.51 7.13 -8.56
CA GLN A 43 15.26 7.88 -9.57
C GLN A 43 15.25 9.40 -9.34
N GLY A 44 14.67 9.86 -8.21
CA GLY A 44 14.59 11.27 -7.84
C GLY A 44 13.74 12.13 -8.75
N TYR A 45 12.86 11.53 -9.57
CA TYR A 45 11.92 12.26 -10.41
C TYR A 45 10.75 12.84 -9.61
N GLY A 46 9.84 13.54 -10.28
CA GLY A 46 8.68 14.15 -9.65
C GLY A 46 7.41 13.30 -9.73
N ILE A 47 6.36 13.85 -9.15
CA ILE A 47 5.01 13.24 -9.19
C ILE A 47 4.43 13.23 -10.61
N LEU A 48 4.83 14.19 -11.47
CA LEU A 48 4.38 14.20 -12.86
C LEU A 48 4.88 12.97 -13.62
N GLU A 49 6.15 12.62 -13.49
CA GLU A 49 6.74 11.43 -14.11
C GLU A 49 6.09 10.16 -13.59
N ASN A 50 5.82 10.09 -12.29
CA ASN A 50 5.07 8.98 -11.71
C ASN A 50 3.66 8.87 -12.31
N ALA A 51 2.94 9.98 -12.46
CA ALA A 51 1.61 10.00 -13.06
C ALA A 51 1.62 9.54 -14.53
N LEU A 52 2.62 9.94 -15.32
CA LEU A 52 2.78 9.51 -16.71
C LEU A 52 3.03 8.00 -16.83
N ILE A 53 3.80 7.42 -15.90
CA ILE A 53 4.04 5.98 -15.85
C ILE A 53 2.75 5.23 -15.49
N VAL A 54 2.03 5.69 -14.48
CA VAL A 54 0.73 5.11 -14.08
C VAL A 54 -0.27 5.17 -15.24
N GLU A 55 -0.37 6.31 -15.93
CA GLU A 55 -1.19 6.44 -17.12
C GLU A 55 -0.80 5.42 -18.20
N ALA A 56 0.50 5.30 -18.49
CA ALA A 56 1.00 4.37 -19.49
C ALA A 56 0.68 2.90 -19.16
N PHE A 57 0.82 2.50 -17.89
CA PHE A 57 0.44 1.19 -17.42
C PHE A 57 -1.06 0.94 -17.59
N CYS A 58 -1.91 1.83 -17.08
CA CYS A 58 -3.36 1.68 -17.12
C CYS A 58 -3.95 1.77 -18.54
N ARG A 59 -3.32 2.55 -19.44
CA ARG A 59 -3.72 2.57 -20.87
C ARG A 59 -3.46 1.25 -21.57
N LYS A 60 -2.51 0.46 -21.11
CA LYS A 60 -2.20 -0.84 -21.71
C LYS A 60 -3.12 -1.93 -21.17
N ASP A 61 -3.28 -2.02 -19.87
CA ASP A 61 -4.23 -2.87 -19.17
C ASP A 61 -4.54 -2.26 -17.80
N SER A 62 -5.82 -2.00 -17.52
CA SER A 62 -6.21 -1.31 -16.29
C SER A 62 -6.04 -2.16 -15.03
N GLY A 63 -6.20 -3.47 -15.12
CA GLY A 63 -6.06 -4.39 -13.99
C GLY A 63 -4.61 -4.49 -13.53
N ILE A 64 -3.72 -4.86 -14.44
CA ILE A 64 -2.26 -4.89 -14.17
C ILE A 64 -1.76 -3.48 -13.83
N GLY A 65 -2.20 -2.46 -14.56
CA GLY A 65 -1.78 -1.08 -14.35
C GLY A 65 -2.09 -0.58 -12.94
N VAL A 66 -3.28 -0.89 -12.42
CA VAL A 66 -3.63 -0.59 -11.03
C VAL A 66 -2.73 -1.33 -10.05
N CYS A 67 -2.48 -2.64 -10.24
CA CYS A 67 -1.57 -3.40 -9.39
C CYS A 67 -0.19 -2.75 -9.32
N MET A 68 0.36 -2.31 -10.47
CA MET A 68 1.65 -1.60 -10.51
C MET A 68 1.59 -0.26 -9.78
N SER A 69 0.52 0.49 -9.98
CA SER A 69 0.38 1.85 -9.41
C SER A 69 0.20 1.86 -7.89
N ILE A 70 -0.33 0.77 -7.32
CA ILE A 70 -0.58 0.66 -5.88
C ILE A 70 0.38 -0.30 -5.16
N ALA A 71 1.41 -0.81 -5.83
CA ALA A 71 2.41 -1.70 -5.21
C ALA A 71 3.11 -1.05 -4.01
N ASN A 72 3.26 0.26 -4.06
CA ASN A 72 3.85 1.11 -3.02
C ASN A 72 2.81 1.98 -2.31
N PHE A 73 1.55 1.56 -2.26
CA PHE A 73 0.47 2.38 -1.71
C PHE A 73 0.72 2.72 -0.24
N SER A 74 0.60 4.02 0.08
CA SER A 74 0.87 4.63 1.40
C SER A 74 2.33 4.67 1.86
N SER A 75 3.28 4.09 1.15
CA SER A 75 4.71 4.19 1.51
C SER A 75 5.26 5.62 1.40
N GLU A 76 4.56 6.53 0.70
CA GLU A 76 4.81 7.96 0.72
C GLU A 76 4.79 8.57 2.13
N ILE A 77 3.98 8.01 3.03
CA ILE A 77 3.95 8.41 4.45
C ILE A 77 5.31 8.11 5.09
N ILE A 78 5.91 6.95 4.78
CA ILE A 78 7.24 6.61 5.28
C ILE A 78 8.30 7.53 4.66
N LEU A 79 8.21 7.80 3.36
CA LEU A 79 9.14 8.71 2.69
C LEU A 79 9.17 10.08 3.34
N ARG A 80 8.00 10.64 3.68
CA ARG A 80 7.87 11.99 4.23
C ARG A 80 8.12 12.09 5.73
N PHE A 81 7.66 11.10 6.49
CA PHE A 81 7.60 11.19 7.95
C PHE A 81 8.41 10.10 8.67
N GLY A 82 8.87 9.08 7.97
CA GLY A 82 9.69 8.02 8.54
C GLY A 82 11.10 8.49 8.89
N ASN A 83 11.69 7.86 9.89
CA ASN A 83 13.12 8.00 10.17
C ASN A 83 13.96 7.20 9.15
N GLU A 84 15.27 7.41 9.14
CA GLU A 84 16.18 6.78 8.16
C GLU A 84 16.15 5.24 8.21
N THR A 85 16.01 4.66 9.41
CA THR A 85 15.90 3.20 9.58
C THR A 85 14.62 2.67 8.93
N GLN A 86 13.49 3.37 9.13
CA GLN A 86 12.21 3.02 8.51
C GLN A 86 12.26 3.16 6.99
N LYS A 87 12.78 4.28 6.48
CA LYS A 87 12.91 4.50 5.04
C LYS A 87 13.72 3.40 4.37
N LYS A 88 14.89 3.07 4.89
CA LYS A 88 15.74 2.00 4.36
C LYS A 88 15.10 0.63 4.46
N LYS A 89 14.43 0.34 5.59
CA LYS A 89 13.77 -0.96 5.82
C LYS A 89 12.61 -1.19 4.85
N TYR A 90 11.81 -0.17 4.55
CA TYR A 90 10.55 -0.36 3.84
C TYR A 90 10.57 0.13 2.39
N LEU A 91 11.26 1.23 2.07
CA LEU A 91 11.22 1.79 0.71
C LEU A 91 12.14 1.01 -0.27
N ILE A 92 13.33 0.61 0.18
CA ILE A 92 14.27 -0.12 -0.67
C ILE A 92 13.71 -1.47 -1.17
N PRO A 93 13.09 -2.32 -0.33
CA PRO A 93 12.47 -3.55 -0.82
C PRO A 93 11.33 -3.31 -1.83
N ILE A 94 10.56 -2.23 -1.67
CA ILE A 94 9.51 -1.87 -2.64
C ILE A 94 10.13 -1.57 -4.02
N THR A 95 11.14 -0.71 -4.09
CA THR A 95 11.75 -0.33 -5.36
C THR A 95 12.48 -1.49 -6.05
N LYS A 96 12.87 -2.52 -5.28
CA LYS A 96 13.44 -3.76 -5.80
C LYS A 96 12.40 -4.82 -6.20
N GLY A 97 11.12 -4.60 -5.91
CA GLY A 97 10.07 -5.59 -6.12
C GLY A 97 10.16 -6.79 -5.17
N GLU A 98 10.74 -6.59 -4.01
CA GLU A 98 10.89 -7.57 -2.91
C GLU A 98 9.78 -7.40 -1.85
N ALA A 99 9.03 -6.29 -1.89
CA ALA A 99 7.92 -6.02 -0.99
C ALA A 99 6.80 -5.24 -1.68
N VAL A 100 5.58 -5.47 -1.19
CA VAL A 100 4.37 -4.72 -1.54
C VAL A 100 3.80 -4.12 -0.26
N SER A 101 3.29 -2.89 -0.33
CA SER A 101 2.65 -2.24 0.80
C SER A 101 1.15 -2.08 0.62
N ALA A 102 0.45 -1.89 1.74
CA ALA A 102 -0.96 -1.53 1.76
C ALA A 102 -1.20 -0.35 2.71
N GLY A 103 -2.27 0.40 2.45
CA GLY A 103 -2.73 1.49 3.31
C GLY A 103 -4.10 1.19 3.88
N ALA A 104 -4.18 1.00 5.18
CA ALA A 104 -5.38 0.63 5.90
C ALA A 104 -5.99 1.86 6.61
N PHE A 105 -6.86 2.56 5.89
CA PHE A 105 -7.54 3.76 6.38
C PHE A 105 -9.03 3.53 6.61
N THR A 106 -9.72 2.98 5.60
CA THR A 106 -11.16 2.77 5.57
C THR A 106 -11.60 1.75 6.63
N GLU A 107 -12.72 2.03 7.28
CA GLU A 107 -13.40 1.15 8.24
C GLU A 107 -14.82 0.82 7.75
N PRO A 108 -15.50 -0.19 8.32
CA PRO A 108 -16.87 -0.52 7.93
C PRO A 108 -17.81 0.67 7.93
N ASP A 109 -17.68 1.57 8.94
CA ASP A 109 -18.56 2.72 9.13
C ASP A 109 -17.94 4.05 8.67
N HIS A 110 -16.64 4.07 8.32
CA HIS A 110 -15.89 5.29 8.00
C HIS A 110 -15.07 5.13 6.72
N GLY A 111 -15.57 5.70 5.61
CA GLY A 111 -14.89 5.76 4.32
C GLY A 111 -14.35 7.16 4.05
N SER A 112 -15.14 8.02 3.42
CA SER A 112 -14.73 9.41 3.12
C SER A 112 -14.45 10.23 4.37
N ASP A 113 -15.17 10.00 5.45
CA ASP A 113 -14.86 10.58 6.75
C ASP A 113 -13.89 9.71 7.55
N ILE A 114 -12.62 9.77 7.20
CA ILE A 114 -11.53 9.14 7.96
C ILE A 114 -11.18 9.90 9.25
N THR A 115 -11.81 11.05 9.49
CA THR A 115 -11.55 11.86 10.69
C THR A 115 -12.23 11.31 11.94
N SER A 116 -13.24 10.45 11.75
CA SER A 116 -14.06 9.86 12.83
C SER A 116 -13.80 8.36 13.03
N LEU A 117 -12.65 7.85 12.56
CA LEU A 117 -12.32 6.43 12.63
C LEU A 117 -12.31 5.88 14.07
N GLN A 118 -12.60 4.58 14.18
CA GLN A 118 -12.77 3.88 15.45
C GLN A 118 -11.59 2.97 15.83
N THR A 119 -10.71 2.60 14.87
CA THR A 119 -9.49 1.85 15.19
C THR A 119 -8.62 2.65 16.12
N THR A 120 -8.29 2.10 17.28
CA THR A 120 -7.49 2.76 18.32
C THR A 120 -6.09 2.19 18.40
N ALA A 121 -5.14 3.01 18.83
CA ALA A 121 -3.81 2.58 19.23
C ALA A 121 -3.50 3.14 20.62
N VAL A 122 -3.46 2.25 21.60
CA VAL A 122 -3.21 2.60 23.00
C VAL A 122 -1.79 2.25 23.38
N LYS A 123 -1.07 3.22 23.95
CA LYS A 123 0.32 3.04 24.39
C LYS A 123 0.37 2.14 25.62
N ASP A 124 1.28 1.17 25.60
CA ASP A 124 1.62 0.32 26.75
C ASP A 124 3.13 0.40 27.04
N GLU A 125 3.61 -0.45 27.96
CA GLU A 125 5.02 -0.51 28.36
C GLU A 125 5.97 -0.93 27.20
N LYS A 126 5.46 -1.64 26.20
CA LYS A 126 6.25 -2.22 25.08
C LYS A 126 6.06 -1.50 23.75
N GLY A 127 5.12 -0.54 23.69
CA GLY A 127 4.83 0.18 22.46
C GLY A 127 3.37 0.60 22.36
N TYR A 128 2.65 0.07 21.38
CA TYR A 128 1.23 0.35 21.17
C TYR A 128 0.46 -0.94 20.91
N VAL A 129 -0.73 -1.04 21.50
CA VAL A 129 -1.71 -2.08 21.19
C VAL A 129 -2.77 -1.47 20.27
N ILE A 130 -2.92 -2.05 19.08
CA ILE A 130 -3.88 -1.60 18.08
C ILE A 130 -5.10 -2.52 18.11
N ASN A 131 -6.30 -1.94 18.18
CA ASN A 131 -7.57 -2.65 18.12
C ASN A 131 -8.51 -1.98 17.13
N GLY A 132 -9.06 -2.74 16.19
CA GLY A 132 -10.00 -2.24 15.20
C GLY A 132 -10.10 -3.13 13.99
N VAL A 133 -10.92 -2.69 13.04
CA VAL A 133 -11.16 -3.39 11.77
C VAL A 133 -11.03 -2.38 10.64
N LYS A 134 -10.26 -2.73 9.63
CA LYS A 134 -10.13 -1.97 8.38
C LYS A 134 -10.74 -2.78 7.24
N THR A 135 -11.36 -2.14 6.28
CA THR A 135 -12.04 -2.81 5.15
C THR A 135 -11.66 -2.19 3.81
N PHE A 136 -11.86 -2.94 2.74
CA PHE A 136 -11.55 -2.53 1.36
C PHE A 136 -10.07 -2.14 1.15
N ILE A 137 -9.16 -2.88 1.79
CA ILE A 137 -7.73 -2.60 1.75
C ILE A 137 -7.09 -3.30 0.57
N SER A 138 -6.81 -2.54 -0.48
CA SER A 138 -6.06 -3.03 -1.64
C SER A 138 -4.69 -3.56 -1.20
N ASN A 139 -4.25 -4.66 -1.79
CA ASN A 139 -3.05 -5.40 -1.42
C ASN A 139 -3.06 -6.00 0.00
N GLY A 140 -4.11 -5.87 0.80
CA GLY A 140 -4.11 -6.32 2.20
C GLY A 140 -3.65 -7.75 2.40
N ARG A 141 -4.04 -8.66 1.50
CA ARG A 141 -3.68 -10.09 1.53
C ARG A 141 -2.21 -10.36 1.22
N ILE A 142 -1.62 -9.58 0.32
CA ILE A 142 -0.28 -9.83 -0.21
C ILE A 142 0.79 -8.93 0.39
N ALA A 143 0.39 -7.84 1.06
CA ALA A 143 1.31 -6.84 1.58
C ALA A 143 2.31 -7.44 2.59
N ASP A 144 3.56 -7.04 2.50
CA ASP A 144 4.62 -7.37 3.43
C ASP A 144 4.58 -6.49 4.68
N PHE A 145 4.02 -5.30 4.54
CA PHE A 145 3.67 -4.41 5.64
C PHE A 145 2.47 -3.53 5.29
N VAL A 146 1.76 -3.08 6.31
CA VAL A 146 0.57 -2.23 6.18
C VAL A 146 0.75 -0.95 6.98
N ILE A 147 0.38 0.18 6.38
CA ILE A 147 0.31 1.46 7.09
C ILE A 147 -1.13 1.67 7.56
N VAL A 148 -1.31 1.68 8.86
CA VAL A 148 -2.64 1.73 9.51
C VAL A 148 -2.84 3.08 10.17
N LEU A 149 -3.95 3.75 9.87
CA LEU A 149 -4.37 4.98 10.55
C LEU A 149 -5.22 4.62 11.79
N CYS A 150 -4.81 5.11 12.96
CA CYS A 150 -5.43 4.83 14.24
C CYS A 150 -5.69 6.12 15.03
N GLN A 151 -6.71 6.09 15.89
CA GLN A 151 -6.94 7.10 16.92
C GLN A 151 -6.04 6.80 18.13
N THR A 152 -5.16 7.75 18.45
CA THR A 152 -4.25 7.68 19.61
C THR A 152 -4.64 8.61 20.74
N ASN A 153 -5.49 9.62 20.47
CA ASN A 153 -6.04 10.53 21.45
C ASN A 153 -7.49 10.91 21.09
N SER A 154 -8.45 10.22 21.70
CA SER A 154 -9.89 10.43 21.46
C SER A 154 -10.42 11.78 21.95
N GLU A 155 -9.67 12.47 22.82
CA GLU A 155 -10.06 13.78 23.36
C GLU A 155 -9.58 14.95 22.50
N ALA A 156 -8.82 14.68 21.45
CA ALA A 156 -8.31 15.72 20.57
C ALA A 156 -9.44 16.45 19.82
N ILE A 157 -9.32 17.77 19.75
CA ILE A 157 -10.27 18.65 19.03
C ILE A 157 -9.49 19.46 17.98
N PRO A 158 -9.83 19.31 16.70
CA PRO A 158 -10.75 18.33 16.09
C PRO A 158 -10.19 16.90 16.15
N PRO A 159 -11.04 15.85 16.01
CA PRO A 159 -10.66 14.45 16.23
C PRO A 159 -9.43 13.98 15.42
N TYR A 160 -9.26 14.44 14.17
CA TYR A 160 -8.12 14.05 13.32
C TYR A 160 -6.75 14.44 13.90
N ARG A 161 -6.69 15.40 14.83
CA ARG A 161 -5.42 15.77 15.51
C ARG A 161 -4.95 14.71 16.50
N GLY A 162 -5.85 13.81 16.89
CA GLY A 162 -5.53 12.66 17.73
C GLY A 162 -5.16 11.40 16.96
N GLN A 163 -5.04 11.48 15.64
CA GLN A 163 -4.72 10.32 14.79
C GLN A 163 -3.21 10.19 14.55
N SER A 164 -2.78 8.94 14.41
CA SER A 164 -1.40 8.57 14.06
C SER A 164 -1.39 7.40 13.11
N THR A 165 -0.32 7.28 12.32
CA THR A 165 -0.09 6.14 11.45
C THR A 165 0.92 5.18 12.06
N PHE A 166 0.68 3.90 11.90
CA PHE A 166 1.54 2.81 12.37
C PHE A 166 1.93 1.93 11.21
N ILE A 167 3.16 1.42 11.21
CA ILE A 167 3.61 0.40 10.27
C ILE A 167 3.47 -0.94 10.97
N ILE A 168 2.70 -1.86 10.37
CA ILE A 168 2.51 -3.21 10.86
C ILE A 168 3.15 -4.18 9.86
N ASP A 169 4.17 -4.91 10.30
CA ASP A 169 4.81 -5.95 9.49
C ASP A 169 3.88 -7.16 9.34
N LYS A 170 3.92 -7.84 8.20
CA LYS A 170 3.25 -9.12 7.97
C LYS A 170 3.64 -10.13 9.05
N GLY A 171 2.66 -10.85 9.57
CA GLY A 171 2.89 -11.83 10.65
C GLY A 171 2.97 -11.24 12.05
N SER A 172 2.73 -9.93 12.22
CA SER A 172 2.58 -9.34 13.56
C SER A 172 1.48 -10.05 14.33
N LYS A 173 1.70 -10.29 15.62
CA LYS A 173 0.74 -11.02 16.48
C LYS A 173 -0.59 -10.28 16.53
N GLY A 174 -1.69 -11.00 16.24
CA GLY A 174 -3.05 -10.47 16.24
C GLY A 174 -3.42 -9.69 14.97
N PHE A 175 -2.52 -9.63 13.98
CA PHE A 175 -2.85 -9.07 12.67
C PHE A 175 -3.41 -10.16 11.76
N GLU A 176 -4.69 -10.05 11.44
CA GLU A 176 -5.42 -11.00 10.59
C GLU A 176 -5.96 -10.30 9.35
N VAL A 177 -5.96 -11.00 8.22
CA VAL A 177 -6.47 -10.51 6.95
C VAL A 177 -7.47 -11.50 6.38
N THR A 178 -8.65 -11.00 6.02
CA THR A 178 -9.68 -11.77 5.33
C THR A 178 -9.86 -11.23 3.91
N GLU A 179 -9.96 -12.11 2.95
CA GLU A 179 -10.23 -11.73 1.57
C GLU A 179 -11.71 -11.32 1.42
N LEU A 180 -11.95 -10.23 0.72
CA LEU A 180 -13.30 -9.91 0.23
C LEU A 180 -13.61 -10.86 -0.91
N GLY A 181 -14.85 -11.37 -0.95
CA GLY A 181 -15.32 -12.26 -2.00
C GLY A 181 -15.27 -11.64 -3.41
N ASP A 182 -15.99 -12.23 -4.36
CA ASP A 182 -15.95 -11.85 -5.77
C ASP A 182 -16.18 -10.35 -6.01
N LYS A 183 -15.14 -9.67 -6.45
CA LYS A 183 -15.19 -8.28 -6.87
C LYS A 183 -15.53 -8.18 -8.36
N MET A 184 -16.19 -7.11 -8.78
CA MET A 184 -16.49 -6.85 -10.19
C MET A 184 -15.24 -6.54 -11.01
N GLY A 185 -14.15 -6.10 -10.37
CA GLY A 185 -12.86 -5.80 -10.99
C GLY A 185 -11.75 -5.66 -9.95
N ILE A 186 -10.51 -5.47 -10.43
CA ILE A 186 -9.31 -5.36 -9.58
C ILE A 186 -9.18 -6.58 -8.64
N ARG A 187 -9.43 -7.76 -9.18
CA ARG A 187 -9.41 -9.01 -8.39
C ARG A 187 -8.00 -9.44 -8.00
N MET A 188 -7.00 -8.94 -8.73
CA MET A 188 -5.59 -9.23 -8.49
C MET A 188 -5.01 -8.52 -7.23
N ALA A 189 -5.69 -7.48 -6.67
CA ALA A 189 -5.17 -6.65 -5.56
C ALA A 189 -6.11 -6.62 -4.35
#